data_253ffc1e67678371ed958d2121245fdf
#
_entry.id   253ffc1e67678371ed958d2121245fdf
#
_cell.length_a   1.000
_cell.length_b   1.000
_cell.length_c   1.000
_cell.angle_alpha   90.00
_cell.angle_beta   90.00
_cell.angle_gamma   90.00
#
_symmetry.space_group_name_H-M   'P 1'
#
loop_
_entity.id
_entity.type
_entity.pdbx_description
1 polymer ?
#
loop_
_entity_poly.entity_id
_entity_poly.type
_entity_poly.pdbx_seq_one_letter_code
_entity_poly.pdbx_strand_id
1 'polypeptide(L)'
;MVTIRLARHGAKKRPFYQVVVTDSRNARNGRFIERVGFFNPLAAGAEEETRLDLDRIAHWVGQGATVSDRVATLIKAANKEA
;
A
#
# COMPACT_ATOMS: atom_id res chain seq x y z
N MET A 1 2.42 -16.42 -5.39
CA MET A 1 2.47 -15.20 -6.22
C MET A 1 2.65 -13.97 -5.31
N VAL A 2 3.55 -13.11 -5.67
CA VAL A 2 3.79 -11.88 -4.89
C VAL A 2 2.78 -10.81 -5.32
N THR A 3 2.20 -10.13 -4.34
CA THR A 3 1.22 -9.07 -4.59
C THR A 3 1.48 -7.87 -3.69
N ILE A 4 1.13 -6.69 -4.18
CA ILE A 4 1.18 -5.44 -3.41
C ILE A 4 -0.25 -5.10 -3.03
N ARG A 5 -0.52 -5.01 -1.74
CA ARG A 5 -1.88 -4.79 -1.23
C ARG A 5 -1.88 -3.96 0.04
N LEU A 6 -3.08 -3.54 0.46
CA LEU A 6 -3.26 -2.81 1.71
C LEU A 6 -3.45 -3.78 2.87
N ALA A 7 -2.75 -3.52 3.97
CA ALA A 7 -2.94 -4.23 5.22
C ALA A 7 -3.50 -3.24 6.24
N ARG A 8 -4.61 -3.59 6.87
CA ARG A 8 -5.28 -2.70 7.82
C ARG A 8 -4.53 -2.68 9.16
N HIS A 9 -4.27 -1.47 9.62
CA HIS A 9 -3.70 -1.21 10.94
C HIS A 9 -4.49 -0.09 11.60
N GLY A 10 -4.19 0.21 12.84
CA GLY A 10 -4.81 1.30 13.55
C GLY A 10 -6.00 0.87 14.41
N ALA A 11 -6.64 1.85 15.04
CA ALA A 11 -7.75 1.63 15.94
C ALA A 11 -9.05 1.37 15.19
N LYS A 12 -10.06 0.85 15.91
CA LYS A 12 -11.35 0.47 15.35
C LYS A 12 -12.06 1.62 14.62
N LYS A 13 -11.94 2.83 15.14
CA LYS A 13 -12.57 4.03 14.56
C LYS A 13 -11.63 4.90 13.76
N ARG A 14 -10.35 4.52 13.67
CA ARG A 14 -9.33 5.26 12.91
C ARG A 14 -8.53 4.29 12.07
N PRO A 15 -9.09 3.84 10.95
CA PRO A 15 -8.37 2.91 10.10
C PRO A 15 -7.13 3.56 9.51
N PHE A 16 -6.07 2.79 9.49
CA PHE A 16 -4.81 3.18 8.88
C PHE A 16 -4.32 1.99 8.09
N TYR A 17 -3.90 2.20 6.85
CA TYR A 17 -3.50 1.11 5.98
C TYR A 17 -2.02 1.23 5.65
N GLN A 18 -1.32 0.10 5.67
CA GLN A 18 0.03 0.03 5.15
C GLN A 18 -0.02 -0.63 3.78
N VAL A 19 0.77 -0.10 2.84
CA VAL A 19 0.93 -0.71 1.52
C VAL A 19 2.09 -1.69 1.62
N VAL A 20 1.79 -2.97 1.46
CA VAL A 20 2.77 -4.02 1.70
C VAL A 20 2.93 -4.95 0.51
N VAL A 21 4.13 -5.47 0.35
CA VAL A 21 4.44 -6.53 -0.62
C VAL A 21 4.40 -7.84 0.13
N THR A 22 3.59 -8.79 -0.32
CA THR A 22 3.39 -10.04 0.39
C THR A 22 3.06 -11.17 -0.60
N ASP A 23 3.18 -12.41 -0.14
CA ASP A 23 2.70 -13.56 -0.91
C ASP A 23 1.18 -13.59 -0.80
N SER A 24 0.50 -13.72 -1.93
CA SER A 24 -0.97 -13.71 -1.99
C SER A 24 -1.60 -14.84 -1.17
N ARG A 25 -0.84 -15.87 -0.83
CA ARG A 25 -1.32 -16.98 0.01
C ARG A 25 -1.29 -16.68 1.49
N ASN A 26 -0.60 -15.61 1.91
CA ASN A 26 -0.57 -15.21 3.31
C ASN A 26 -1.87 -14.55 3.72
N ALA A 27 -2.24 -14.72 5.00
CA ALA A 27 -3.40 -14.04 5.56
C ALA A 27 -3.24 -12.53 5.48
N ARG A 28 -4.37 -11.81 5.43
CA ARG A 28 -4.39 -10.35 5.28
C ARG A 28 -3.53 -9.65 6.34
N ASN A 29 -3.52 -10.14 7.56
CA ASN A 29 -2.71 -9.59 8.65
C ASN A 29 -1.47 -10.43 8.93
N GLY A 30 -1.10 -11.31 8.00
CA GLY A 30 0.07 -12.14 8.14
C GLY A 30 1.35 -11.41 7.80
N ARG A 31 2.44 -12.16 7.72
CA ARG A 31 3.75 -11.61 7.40
C ARG A 31 3.78 -11.04 5.99
N PHE A 32 4.50 -9.94 5.86
CA PHE A 32 4.74 -9.36 4.55
C PHE A 32 6.25 -9.30 4.28
N ILE A 33 6.60 -9.15 3.01
CA ILE A 33 8.00 -9.12 2.58
C ILE A 33 8.59 -7.74 2.84
N GLU A 34 7.84 -6.69 2.47
CA GLU A 34 8.32 -5.32 2.58
C GLU A 34 7.12 -4.37 2.66
N ARG A 35 7.29 -3.29 3.40
CA ARG A 35 6.32 -2.19 3.42
C ARG A 35 6.80 -1.11 2.47
N VAL A 36 5.94 -0.69 1.54
CA VAL A 36 6.29 0.30 0.52
C VAL A 36 5.48 1.58 0.61
N GLY A 37 4.73 1.77 1.67
CA GLY A 37 3.99 3.00 1.88
C GLY A 37 2.86 2.87 2.87
N PHE A 38 2.04 3.93 2.94
CA PHE A 38 0.84 3.91 3.79
C PHE A 38 -0.28 4.74 3.16
N PHE A 39 -1.50 4.50 3.63
CA PHE A 39 -2.68 5.27 3.27
C PHE A 39 -3.50 5.55 4.53
N ASN A 40 -3.74 6.84 4.80
CA ASN A 40 -4.54 7.28 5.94
C ASN A 40 -5.80 7.98 5.42
N PRO A 41 -6.93 7.27 5.30
CA PRO A 41 -8.15 7.86 4.74
C PRO A 41 -8.78 8.94 5.63
N LEU A 42 -8.38 9.01 6.90
CA LEU A 42 -8.89 10.00 7.84
C LEU A 42 -7.89 11.13 8.11
N ALA A 43 -6.88 11.28 7.26
CA ALA A 43 -5.92 12.36 7.42
C ALA A 43 -6.62 13.71 7.37
N ALA A 44 -6.23 14.61 8.25
CA ALA A 44 -6.83 15.93 8.35
C ALA A 44 -5.74 16.97 8.60
N GLY A 45 -5.96 18.18 8.09
CA GLY A 45 -5.02 19.27 8.26
C GLY A 45 -3.68 18.99 7.59
N ALA A 46 -2.59 19.08 8.34
CA ALA A 46 -1.25 18.87 7.83
C ALA A 46 -0.85 17.40 7.74
N GLU A 47 -1.71 16.47 8.14
CA GLU A 47 -1.41 15.05 8.08
C GLU A 47 -1.28 14.57 6.64
N GLU A 48 -0.33 13.68 6.41
CA GLU A 48 -0.12 13.08 5.10
C GLU A 48 -1.14 11.96 4.88
N GLU A 49 -1.94 12.09 3.82
CA GLU A 49 -2.97 11.09 3.49
C GLU A 49 -2.36 9.82 2.91
N THR A 50 -1.42 9.97 2.00
CA THR A 50 -0.82 8.84 1.30
C THR A 50 0.66 9.07 1.09
N ARG A 51 1.45 8.05 1.33
CA ARG A 51 2.87 8.04 0.96
C ARG A 51 3.19 6.71 0.31
N LEU A 52 3.79 6.75 -0.86
CA LEU A 52 4.16 5.54 -1.60
C LEU A 52 5.62 5.64 -2.02
N ASP A 53 6.36 4.55 -1.82
CA ASP A 53 7.71 4.41 -2.36
C ASP A 53 7.57 3.85 -3.78
N LEU A 54 7.40 4.74 -4.74
CA LEU A 54 7.14 4.35 -6.12
C LEU A 54 8.30 3.57 -6.74
N ASP A 55 9.53 3.86 -6.32
CA ASP A 55 10.71 3.13 -6.82
C ASP A 55 10.65 1.65 -6.41
N ARG A 56 10.30 1.38 -5.14
CA ARG A 56 10.18 0.01 -4.65
C ARG A 56 8.99 -0.70 -5.27
N ILE A 57 7.88 0.00 -5.43
CA ILE A 57 6.70 -0.55 -6.09
C ILE A 57 7.06 -0.95 -7.52
N ALA A 58 7.73 -0.07 -8.26
CA ALA A 58 8.16 -0.36 -9.62
C ALA A 58 9.11 -1.56 -9.66
N HIS A 59 10.01 -1.66 -8.70
CA HIS A 59 10.91 -2.80 -8.59
C HIS A 59 10.14 -4.12 -8.49
N TRP A 60 9.16 -4.18 -7.58
CA TRP A 60 8.38 -5.39 -7.38
C TRP A 60 7.48 -5.71 -8.57
N VAL A 61 6.89 -4.71 -9.18
CA VAL A 61 6.09 -4.91 -10.40
C VAL A 61 6.97 -5.46 -11.51
N GLY A 62 8.20 -4.97 -11.63
CA GLY A 62 9.18 -5.48 -12.59
C GLY A 62 9.59 -6.93 -12.33
N GLN A 63 9.43 -7.39 -11.07
CA GLN A 63 9.69 -8.78 -10.70
C GLN A 63 8.46 -9.68 -10.90
N GLY A 64 7.38 -9.14 -11.43
CA GLY A 64 6.17 -9.91 -11.70
C GLY A 64 5.11 -9.83 -10.61
N ALA A 65 5.26 -8.93 -9.63
CA ALA A 65 4.25 -8.77 -8.59
C ALA A 65 2.97 -8.16 -9.18
N THR A 66 1.83 -8.62 -8.67
CA THR A 66 0.54 -8.02 -9.03
C THR A 66 0.21 -6.91 -8.04
N VAL A 67 -0.67 -6.00 -8.43
CA VAL A 67 -1.08 -4.86 -7.62
C VAL A 67 -2.59 -4.93 -7.41
N SER A 68 -3.04 -4.82 -6.15
CA SER A 68 -4.47 -4.81 -5.88
C SER A 68 -5.11 -3.55 -6.48
N ASP A 69 -6.42 -3.62 -6.76
CA ASP A 69 -7.14 -2.51 -7.38
C ASP A 69 -7.04 -1.23 -6.55
N ARG A 70 -7.13 -1.36 -5.23
CA ARG A 70 -7.05 -0.21 -4.33
C ARG A 70 -5.67 0.45 -4.40
N VAL A 71 -4.61 -0.36 -4.36
CA VAL A 71 -3.26 0.17 -4.46
C VAL A 71 -3.00 0.78 -5.84
N ALA A 72 -3.52 0.16 -6.89
CA ALA A 72 -3.41 0.71 -8.25
C ALA A 72 -4.02 2.12 -8.32
N THR A 73 -5.16 2.32 -7.67
CA THR A 73 -5.81 3.63 -7.61
C THR A 73 -4.93 4.64 -6.89
N LEU A 74 -4.32 4.24 -5.78
CA LEU A 74 -3.42 5.12 -5.02
C LEU A 74 -2.17 5.49 -5.82
N ILE A 75 -1.62 4.54 -6.56
CA ILE A 75 -0.45 4.78 -7.41
C ILE A 75 -0.80 5.79 -8.51
N LYS A 76 -1.95 5.63 -9.13
CA LYS A 76 -2.42 6.58 -10.15
C LYS A 76 -2.54 7.98 -9.60
N ALA A 77 -3.12 8.12 -8.40
CA ALA A 77 -3.28 9.42 -7.76
C ALA A 77 -1.93 10.05 -7.46
N ALA A 78 -0.97 9.27 -6.95
CA ALA A 78 0.36 9.76 -6.65
C ALA A 78 1.10 10.21 -7.92
N ASN A 79 1.00 9.46 -9.01
CA ASN A 79 1.64 9.82 -10.26
C ASN A 79 1.02 11.08 -10.88
N LYS A 80 -0.27 11.27 -10.68
CA LYS A 80 -0.97 12.43 -11.23
C LYS A 80 -0.57 13.73 -10.54
N GLU A 81 -0.20 13.66 -9.27
CA GLU A 81 0.22 14.82 -8.48
C GLU A 81 1.71 15.16 -8.65
N ALA A 82 2.47 14.26 -9.20
CA ALA A 82 3.91 14.44 -9.35
C ALA A 82 4.28 15.41 -10.50
#